data_e4b90e012b3c3a9fdf230404dd86e53e
#
_entry.id   e4b90e012b3c3a9fdf230404dd86e53e
#
_cell.length_a   1.000
_cell.length_b   1.000
_cell.length_c   1.000
_cell.angle_alpha   90.00
_cell.angle_beta   90.00
_cell.angle_gamma   90.00
#
_symmetry.space_group_name_H-M   'P 1'
#
loop_
_entity.id
_entity.type
_entity.pdbx_description
1 polymer ?
#
loop_
_entity_poly.entity_id
_entity_poly.type
_entity_poly.pdbx_seq_one_letter_code
_entity_poly.pdbx_strand_id
1 'polypeptide(L)'
;MAALLSLATPTTSSAQGTGAVVRGPVSGDQDELLQSGSNRPFLDSVNIELGYSYDDNVTLGRTGDEILWDQSLALGASASRAFRIGDKTRLVVRGLLNGEKFNRYNGLSNLSGGLEAEIQYRQSGAFDAITYAAFARGWLDNFASHLRDGSHYSLGVSARGALTDRIALFAELAHNERHAQSEVWNVLDHSALLNLDYSVGESGTLYMTGQYRRGDVVSDGHATLVNVSLAKVFVLDDAFPNEQWFAYRSDARTWISTVGYNLPLGQQASLDISWRRVQSTPTAHLNFDVQGSLRYVANQYSIVLLKRF
;
A
#
# COMPACT_ATOMS: atom_id res chain seq x y z
N MET A 1 5.81 24.25 -17.90
CA MET A 1 6.41 23.11 -17.21
C MET A 1 5.47 22.76 -16.07
N ALA A 2 4.58 21.81 -16.29
CA ALA A 2 3.63 21.36 -15.27
C ALA A 2 4.34 20.26 -14.45
N ALA A 3 4.61 20.53 -13.17
CA ALA A 3 5.09 19.54 -12.23
C ALA A 3 3.92 18.63 -11.85
N LEU A 4 3.98 17.40 -12.28
CA LEU A 4 3.04 16.34 -11.90
C LEU A 4 3.43 15.79 -10.51
N LEU A 5 2.46 15.83 -9.64
CA LEU A 5 2.55 15.45 -8.25
C LEU A 5 1.93 14.12 -8.00
N SER A 6 2.61 13.25 -7.33
CA SER A 6 1.97 12.12 -6.69
C SER A 6 2.72 11.67 -5.45
N LEU A 7 1.97 11.27 -4.45
CA LEU A 7 2.44 10.74 -3.20
C LEU A 7 2.46 9.22 -3.26
N ALA A 8 3.60 8.61 -3.13
CA ALA A 8 3.68 7.20 -2.90
C ALA A 8 4.35 6.91 -1.56
N THR A 9 3.57 6.43 -0.63
CA THR A 9 4.11 5.57 0.39
C THR A 9 3.63 4.17 0.08
N PRO A 10 4.49 3.17 -0.07
CA PRO A 10 4.04 1.80 -0.12
C PRO A 10 3.45 1.47 1.24
N THR A 11 2.14 1.45 1.33
CA THR A 11 1.49 0.84 2.46
C THR A 11 1.52 -0.65 2.24
N THR A 12 2.07 -1.34 3.17
CA THR A 12 1.93 -2.78 3.29
C THR A 12 0.46 -3.09 3.51
N SER A 13 -0.29 -3.27 2.43
CA SER A 13 -1.60 -3.86 2.59
C SER A 13 -1.39 -5.32 2.91
N SER A 14 -1.63 -5.72 4.14
CA SER A 14 -2.20 -7.03 4.34
C SER A 14 -3.45 -7.05 3.46
N ALA A 15 -3.69 -8.13 2.77
CA ALA A 15 -4.81 -8.29 1.88
C ALA A 15 -6.19 -8.18 2.56
N GLN A 16 -6.23 -7.69 3.76
CA GLN A 16 -7.42 -7.51 4.54
C GLN A 16 -7.35 -6.21 5.32
N GLY A 17 -8.21 -5.28 4.95
CA GLY A 17 -8.63 -4.19 5.79
C GLY A 17 -7.65 -3.05 6.01
N THR A 18 -6.56 -3.01 5.31
CA THR A 18 -5.87 -1.77 5.05
C THR A 18 -5.89 -1.58 3.56
N GLY A 19 -7.03 -1.16 3.05
CA GLY A 19 -7.13 -0.63 1.72
C GLY A 19 -6.13 0.51 1.63
N ALA A 20 -4.90 0.19 1.29
CA ALA A 20 -4.03 1.21 0.81
C ALA A 20 -4.75 1.79 -0.38
N VAL A 21 -5.27 2.99 -0.23
CA VAL A 21 -5.73 3.77 -1.36
C VAL A 21 -4.63 3.63 -2.39
N VAL A 22 -4.96 3.05 -3.54
CA VAL A 22 -3.97 2.85 -4.59
C VAL A 22 -3.46 4.23 -4.94
N ARG A 23 -2.17 4.41 -4.78
CA ARG A 23 -1.58 5.72 -4.89
C ARG A 23 -1.01 5.85 -6.27
N GLY A 24 -1.14 7.03 -6.79
CA GLY A 24 -0.66 7.43 -8.09
C GLY A 24 0.83 7.18 -8.31
N PRO A 25 1.38 7.74 -9.41
CA PRO A 25 2.76 7.50 -9.81
C PRO A 25 3.76 7.86 -8.70
N VAL A 26 4.75 7.03 -8.49
CA VAL A 26 5.76 7.17 -7.41
C VAL A 26 6.79 8.26 -7.71
N SER A 27 6.93 8.65 -8.98
CA SER A 27 7.98 9.57 -9.44
C SER A 27 7.77 11.05 -9.10
N GLY A 28 6.52 11.47 -8.90
CA GLY A 28 6.21 12.91 -8.79
C GLY A 28 6.56 13.58 -7.46
N ASP A 29 6.56 12.84 -6.38
CA ASP A 29 6.57 13.42 -5.03
C ASP A 29 7.87 14.06 -4.59
N GLN A 30 8.95 13.61 -5.10
CA GLN A 30 10.23 13.95 -4.51
C GLN A 30 11.01 15.01 -5.28
N ASP A 31 10.69 15.20 -6.56
CA ASP A 31 11.31 16.29 -7.33
C ASP A 31 10.81 17.64 -6.83
N GLU A 32 9.63 17.71 -6.27
CA GLU A 32 9.05 18.93 -5.73
C GLU A 32 9.59 19.27 -4.33
N LEU A 33 9.89 18.29 -3.49
CA LEU A 33 10.63 18.53 -2.25
C LEU A 33 12.07 19.03 -2.53
N LEU A 34 12.61 18.75 -3.74
CA LEU A 34 13.90 19.31 -4.18
C LEU A 34 13.80 20.78 -4.62
N GLN A 35 12.64 21.20 -5.10
CA GLN A 35 12.42 22.57 -5.61
C GLN A 35 11.79 23.48 -4.56
N SER A 36 11.26 22.95 -3.46
CA SER A 36 10.59 23.73 -2.43
C SER A 36 11.58 24.52 -1.58
N GLY A 37 11.95 25.69 -2.05
CA GLY A 37 12.31 26.82 -1.22
C GLY A 37 11.05 27.49 -0.68
N SER A 38 10.08 26.71 -0.14
CA SER A 38 8.85 27.31 0.35
C SER A 38 9.13 28.11 1.63
N ASN A 39 8.74 29.38 1.62
CA ASN A 39 8.72 30.27 2.79
C ASN A 39 7.68 29.84 3.86
N ARG A 40 7.26 28.58 3.90
CA ARG A 40 6.32 28.07 4.90
C ARG A 40 7.08 27.67 6.17
N PRO A 41 6.75 28.23 7.34
CA PRO A 41 7.60 28.10 8.52
C PRO A 41 7.61 26.68 9.13
N PHE A 42 6.69 25.77 8.80
CA PHE A 42 6.55 24.51 9.51
C PHE A 42 6.45 23.25 8.62
N LEU A 43 5.83 23.29 7.45
CA LEU A 43 5.57 22.13 6.60
C LEU A 43 5.89 22.46 5.15
N ASP A 44 6.50 21.51 4.44
CA ASP A 44 6.83 21.66 3.02
C ASP A 44 5.65 21.24 2.14
N SER A 45 4.87 20.24 2.55
CA SER A 45 3.66 19.83 1.86
C SER A 45 2.58 19.32 2.82
N VAL A 46 1.33 19.58 2.45
CA VAL A 46 0.14 18.97 3.07
C VAL A 46 -0.72 18.42 1.94
N ASN A 47 -1.15 17.15 2.06
CA ASN A 47 -1.97 16.51 1.06
C ASN A 47 -3.21 15.92 1.71
N ILE A 48 -4.32 15.98 0.97
CA ILE A 48 -5.59 15.35 1.33
C ILE A 48 -6.03 14.47 0.18
N GLU A 49 -6.43 13.25 0.48
CA GLU A 49 -6.88 12.25 -0.47
C GLU A 49 -8.30 11.81 -0.13
N LEU A 50 -9.16 11.71 -1.15
CA LEU A 50 -10.48 11.11 -1.04
C LEU A 50 -10.56 9.99 -2.06
N GLY A 51 -10.72 8.76 -1.59
CA GLY A 51 -10.73 7.55 -2.41
C GLY A 51 -12.06 6.82 -2.34
N TYR A 52 -12.44 6.21 -3.45
CA TYR A 52 -13.45 5.18 -3.54
C TYR A 52 -12.83 3.92 -4.14
N SER A 53 -13.09 2.77 -3.56
CA SER A 53 -12.63 1.49 -4.10
C SER A 53 -13.72 0.44 -4.12
N TYR A 54 -13.59 -0.48 -5.08
CA TYR A 54 -14.35 -1.72 -5.17
C TYR A 54 -13.35 -2.88 -5.17
N ASP A 55 -13.54 -3.84 -4.26
CA ASP A 55 -12.74 -5.05 -4.14
C ASP A 55 -13.63 -6.26 -4.37
N ASP A 56 -13.26 -7.13 -5.31
CA ASP A 56 -14.03 -8.32 -5.66
C ASP A 56 -13.81 -9.50 -4.71
N ASN A 57 -12.81 -9.41 -3.80
CA ASN A 57 -12.49 -10.47 -2.86
C ASN A 57 -11.81 -9.91 -1.59
N VAL A 58 -12.59 -9.20 -0.75
CA VAL A 58 -12.07 -8.62 0.51
C VAL A 58 -11.67 -9.68 1.55
N THR A 59 -12.11 -10.91 1.38
CA THR A 59 -11.74 -12.05 2.22
C THR A 59 -10.43 -12.70 1.81
N LEU A 60 -9.92 -12.43 0.59
CA LEU A 60 -8.95 -13.30 -0.05
C LEU A 60 -9.38 -14.78 0.00
N GLY A 61 -10.67 -15.01 -0.16
CA GLY A 61 -11.25 -16.34 -0.22
C GLY A 61 -10.75 -17.11 -1.44
N ARG A 62 -10.71 -18.44 -1.31
CA ARG A 62 -10.23 -19.34 -2.37
C ARG A 62 -11.36 -19.90 -3.22
N THR A 63 -12.47 -20.20 -2.61
CA THR A 63 -13.66 -20.81 -3.24
C THR A 63 -14.77 -19.79 -3.41
N GLY A 64 -15.72 -20.04 -4.32
CA GLY A 64 -16.73 -19.07 -4.70
C GLY A 64 -17.65 -18.59 -3.57
N ASP A 65 -17.92 -19.43 -2.58
CA ASP A 65 -18.69 -19.10 -1.38
C ASP A 65 -17.89 -18.31 -0.32
N GLU A 66 -16.55 -18.37 -0.39
CA GLU A 66 -15.64 -17.59 0.45
C GLU A 66 -15.23 -16.27 -0.19
N ILE A 67 -15.52 -16.04 -1.47
CA ILE A 67 -15.17 -14.81 -2.19
C ILE A 67 -16.26 -13.77 -1.94
N LEU A 68 -15.94 -12.80 -1.11
CA LEU A 68 -16.85 -11.69 -0.79
C LEU A 68 -16.33 -10.39 -1.36
N TRP A 69 -17.24 -9.61 -1.95
CA TRP A 69 -16.90 -8.28 -2.46
C TRP A 69 -17.41 -7.17 -1.55
N ASP A 70 -16.72 -6.04 -1.56
CA ASP A 70 -17.16 -4.82 -0.87
C ASP A 70 -16.68 -3.57 -1.60
N GLN A 71 -17.22 -2.44 -1.15
CA GLN A 71 -16.84 -1.10 -1.57
C GLN A 71 -16.41 -0.32 -0.34
N SER A 72 -15.44 0.58 -0.52
CA SER A 72 -15.02 1.44 0.58
C SER A 72 -14.86 2.89 0.15
N LEU A 73 -14.98 3.78 1.12
CA LEU A 73 -14.59 5.18 1.04
C LEU A 73 -13.41 5.40 1.97
N ALA A 74 -12.35 6.02 1.45
CA ALA A 74 -11.15 6.33 2.19
C ALA A 74 -10.90 7.84 2.21
N LEU A 75 -10.43 8.34 3.36
CA LEU A 75 -9.94 9.69 3.53
C LEU A 75 -8.52 9.63 4.08
N GLY A 76 -7.58 10.22 3.35
CA GLY A 76 -6.19 10.33 3.74
C GLY A 76 -5.77 11.77 3.97
N ALA A 77 -4.88 12.00 4.91
CA ALA A 77 -4.17 13.25 5.09
C ALA A 77 -2.69 12.97 5.38
N SER A 78 -1.81 13.74 4.78
CA SER A 78 -0.38 13.67 5.07
C SER A 78 0.25 15.05 5.12
N ALA A 79 1.29 15.17 5.95
CA ALA A 79 2.11 16.38 6.04
C ALA A 79 3.57 15.97 6.11
N SER A 80 4.44 16.65 5.37
CA SER A 80 5.86 16.32 5.34
C SER A 80 6.76 17.55 5.51
N ARG A 81 7.96 17.28 6.03
CA ARG A 81 9.05 18.24 6.14
C ARG A 81 10.37 17.59 5.79
N ALA A 82 11.17 18.31 4.98
CA ALA A 82 12.52 17.93 4.63
C ALA A 82 13.55 18.77 5.39
N PHE A 83 14.55 18.11 5.98
CA PHE A 83 15.67 18.72 6.68
C PHE A 83 16.94 18.45 5.89
N ARG A 84 17.62 19.50 5.47
CA ARG A 84 18.91 19.38 4.79
C ARG A 84 19.98 19.01 5.81
N ILE A 85 20.59 17.82 5.66
CA ILE A 85 21.68 17.34 6.53
C ILE A 85 23.05 17.66 5.89
N GLY A 86 23.10 17.64 4.57
CA GLY A 86 24.30 17.91 3.78
C GLY A 86 23.95 18.33 2.36
N ASP A 87 24.97 18.54 1.52
CA ASP A 87 24.77 19.05 0.15
C ASP A 87 23.99 18.06 -0.72
N LYS A 88 24.08 16.78 -0.44
CA LYS A 88 23.46 15.68 -1.20
C LYS A 88 22.52 14.84 -0.36
N THR A 89 22.40 15.15 0.94
CA THR A 89 21.67 14.32 1.90
C THR A 89 20.63 15.15 2.62
N ARG A 90 19.43 14.58 2.74
CA ARG A 90 18.33 15.17 3.50
C ARG A 90 17.58 14.10 4.27
N LEU A 91 16.97 14.50 5.37
CA LEU A 91 15.99 13.73 6.13
C LEU A 91 14.60 14.24 5.77
N VAL A 92 13.72 13.37 5.35
CA VAL A 92 12.30 13.68 5.16
C VAL A 92 11.52 13.00 6.28
N VAL A 93 10.71 13.76 6.98
CA VAL A 93 9.79 13.24 8.00
C VAL A 93 8.37 13.50 7.52
N ARG A 94 7.50 12.50 7.60
CA ARG A 94 6.10 12.57 7.17
C ARG A 94 5.18 12.01 8.24
N GLY A 95 4.14 12.77 8.59
CA GLY A 95 3.01 12.32 9.38
C GLY A 95 1.86 11.93 8.46
N LEU A 96 1.12 10.87 8.82
CA LEU A 96 0.07 10.28 8.00
C LEU A 96 -1.14 9.95 8.88
N LEU A 97 -2.32 10.20 8.34
CA LEU A 97 -3.60 9.82 8.95
C LEU A 97 -4.50 9.29 7.83
N ASN A 98 -5.06 8.10 8.03
CA ASN A 98 -5.98 7.49 7.07
C ASN A 98 -7.19 6.91 7.80
N GLY A 99 -8.36 7.05 7.20
CA GLY A 99 -9.58 6.38 7.61
C GLY A 99 -10.22 5.71 6.42
N GLU A 100 -10.71 4.49 6.58
CA GLU A 100 -11.41 3.75 5.55
C GLU A 100 -12.71 3.17 6.10
N LYS A 101 -13.80 3.37 5.39
CA LYS A 101 -15.13 2.89 5.73
C LYS A 101 -15.62 1.92 4.69
N PHE A 102 -15.79 0.66 5.08
CA PHE A 102 -16.39 -0.39 4.27
C PHE A 102 -17.92 -0.34 4.31
N ASN A 103 -18.54 -0.66 3.19
CA ASN A 103 -19.99 -0.55 3.04
C ASN A 103 -20.74 -1.75 3.64
N ARG A 104 -20.28 -2.96 3.38
CA ARG A 104 -20.94 -4.20 3.81
C ARG A 104 -20.31 -4.79 5.06
N TYR A 105 -19.00 -4.89 5.09
CA TYR A 105 -18.24 -5.53 6.18
C TYR A 105 -17.60 -4.48 7.06
N ASN A 106 -18.44 -3.88 7.93
CA ASN A 106 -18.03 -2.78 8.78
C ASN A 106 -16.83 -3.11 9.69
N GLY A 107 -16.65 -4.38 10.08
CA GLY A 107 -15.50 -4.82 10.86
C GLY A 107 -14.15 -4.53 10.20
N LEU A 108 -14.11 -4.39 8.87
CA LEU A 108 -12.93 -4.01 8.10
C LEU A 108 -12.64 -2.50 8.15
N SER A 109 -13.63 -1.68 8.56
CA SER A 109 -13.44 -0.23 8.65
C SER A 109 -12.39 0.13 9.68
N ASN A 110 -11.53 1.10 9.36
CA ASN A 110 -10.39 1.43 10.21
C ASN A 110 -10.05 2.92 10.20
N LEU A 111 -9.30 3.31 11.24
CA LEU A 111 -8.58 4.57 11.35
C LEU A 111 -7.13 4.25 11.68
N SER A 112 -6.19 4.78 10.91
CA SER A 112 -4.76 4.57 11.13
C SER A 112 -3.99 5.88 11.13
N GLY A 113 -2.96 5.95 11.99
CA GLY A 113 -2.04 7.08 12.07
C GLY A 113 -0.61 6.60 12.07
N GLY A 114 0.27 7.30 11.36
CA GLY A 114 1.65 6.86 11.20
C GLY A 114 2.66 7.98 11.04
N LEU A 115 3.91 7.58 11.22
CA LEU A 115 5.09 8.41 10.98
C LEU A 115 6.05 7.68 10.05
N GLU A 116 6.67 8.43 9.16
CA GLU A 116 7.72 7.97 8.27
C GLU A 116 8.94 8.88 8.43
N ALA A 117 10.11 8.29 8.47
CA ALA A 117 11.40 8.97 8.38
C ALA A 117 12.22 8.35 7.25
N GLU A 118 12.73 9.17 6.34
CA GLU A 118 13.49 8.74 5.18
C GLU A 118 14.75 9.57 5.03
N ILE A 119 15.92 8.93 5.04
CA ILE A 119 17.19 9.57 4.73
C ILE A 119 17.47 9.35 3.26
N GLN A 120 17.53 10.43 2.50
CA GLN A 120 17.72 10.43 1.06
C GLN A 120 19.12 10.94 0.71
N TYR A 121 19.80 10.25 -0.20
CA TYR A 121 21.06 10.65 -0.80
C TYR A 121 20.91 10.76 -2.32
N ARG A 122 21.19 11.92 -2.88
CA ARG A 122 21.17 12.15 -4.32
C ARG A 122 22.59 12.17 -4.87
N GLN A 123 22.83 11.37 -5.88
CA GLN A 123 24.08 11.39 -6.62
C GLN A 123 24.25 12.73 -7.32
N SER A 124 25.45 13.26 -7.41
CA SER A 124 25.66 14.62 -7.94
C SER A 124 25.61 14.69 -9.45
N GLY A 125 25.06 15.80 -9.95
CA GLY A 125 25.52 16.48 -11.15
C GLY A 125 24.83 16.16 -12.46
N ALA A 126 24.01 15.11 -12.59
CA ALA A 126 23.35 14.78 -13.84
C ALA A 126 21.83 14.94 -13.74
N PHE A 127 21.17 15.24 -14.85
CA PHE A 127 19.72 15.28 -14.97
C PHE A 127 19.07 13.96 -14.59
N ASP A 128 19.77 12.85 -14.81
CA ASP A 128 19.41 11.45 -14.53
C ASP A 128 19.93 10.94 -13.17
N ALA A 129 20.31 11.83 -12.24
CA ALA A 129 20.87 11.44 -10.96
C ALA A 129 19.94 10.54 -10.15
N ILE A 130 20.44 9.36 -9.77
CA ILE A 130 19.71 8.42 -8.93
C ILE A 130 19.65 8.96 -7.51
N THR A 131 18.47 8.90 -6.91
CA THR A 131 18.26 9.14 -5.48
C THR A 131 18.10 7.81 -4.77
N TYR A 132 18.96 7.55 -3.80
CA TYR A 132 18.89 6.41 -2.89
C TYR A 132 18.26 6.85 -1.58
N ALA A 133 17.52 5.96 -0.94
CA ALA A 133 16.98 6.24 0.38
C ALA A 133 17.00 5.02 1.29
N ALA A 134 17.09 5.27 2.59
CA ALA A 134 16.77 4.31 3.64
C ALA A 134 15.63 4.89 4.47
N PHE A 135 14.64 4.08 4.80
CA PHE A 135 13.44 4.53 5.48
C PHE A 135 13.03 3.63 6.64
N ALA A 136 12.34 4.25 7.59
CA ALA A 136 11.60 3.60 8.65
C ALA A 136 10.19 4.18 8.71
N ARG A 137 9.16 3.32 8.78
CA ARG A 137 7.74 3.68 8.86
C ARG A 137 7.12 2.96 10.03
N GLY A 138 6.25 3.63 10.78
CA GLY A 138 5.50 3.03 11.87
C GLY A 138 4.07 3.55 11.89
N TRP A 139 3.12 2.67 12.20
CA TRP A 139 1.67 2.93 12.17
C TRP A 139 0.99 2.33 13.38
N LEU A 140 -0.09 2.98 13.79
CA LEU A 140 -1.08 2.45 14.72
C LEU A 140 -2.40 2.32 13.99
N ASP A 141 -3.02 1.15 14.09
CA ASP A 141 -4.27 0.82 13.43
C ASP A 141 -5.35 0.53 14.47
N ASN A 142 -6.51 1.14 14.27
CA ASN A 142 -7.72 0.88 15.03
C ASN A 142 -8.84 0.48 14.07
N PHE A 143 -9.35 -0.73 14.20
CA PHE A 143 -10.40 -1.30 13.37
C PHE A 143 -11.73 -1.36 14.11
N ALA A 144 -12.83 -1.45 13.39
CA ALA A 144 -14.11 -1.76 14.00
C ALA A 144 -14.15 -3.20 14.57
N SER A 145 -13.38 -4.14 13.97
CA SER A 145 -13.06 -5.44 14.57
C SER A 145 -11.79 -5.31 15.41
N HIS A 146 -11.91 -5.30 16.73
CA HIS A 146 -10.78 -5.12 17.64
C HIS A 146 -9.72 -6.22 17.55
N LEU A 147 -10.02 -7.38 16.99
CA LEU A 147 -9.03 -8.44 16.75
C LEU A 147 -7.88 -7.97 15.85
N ARG A 148 -8.15 -6.97 14.99
CA ARG A 148 -7.22 -6.40 14.03
C ARG A 148 -6.46 -5.16 14.54
N ASP A 149 -6.85 -4.61 15.71
CA ASP A 149 -6.17 -3.44 16.30
C ASP A 149 -4.71 -3.76 16.57
N GLY A 150 -3.82 -2.82 16.27
CA GLY A 150 -2.41 -3.06 16.49
C GLY A 150 -1.48 -1.99 15.94
N SER A 151 -0.25 -2.39 15.75
CA SER A 151 0.79 -1.55 15.15
C SER A 151 1.51 -2.32 14.06
N HIS A 152 2.01 -1.59 13.07
CA HIS A 152 2.92 -2.17 12.09
C HIS A 152 4.07 -1.23 11.79
N TYR A 153 5.20 -1.81 11.39
CA TYR A 153 6.36 -1.06 10.97
C TYR A 153 6.98 -1.65 9.71
N SER A 154 7.70 -0.81 8.98
CA SER A 154 8.42 -1.18 7.79
C SER A 154 9.80 -0.52 7.80
N LEU A 155 10.83 -1.30 7.50
CA LEU A 155 12.20 -0.84 7.33
C LEU A 155 12.67 -1.21 5.94
N GLY A 156 13.33 -0.30 5.24
CA GLY A 156 13.75 -0.63 3.89
C GLY A 156 14.70 0.36 3.26
N VAL A 157 14.99 0.05 2.01
CA VAL A 157 15.80 0.89 1.13
C VAL A 157 15.11 1.06 -0.21
N SER A 158 15.33 2.21 -0.83
CA SER A 158 14.78 2.48 -2.15
C SER A 158 15.78 3.20 -3.05
N ALA A 159 15.55 3.10 -4.35
CA ALA A 159 16.27 3.83 -5.36
C ALA A 159 15.29 4.30 -6.44
N ARG A 160 15.50 5.52 -6.95
CA ARG A 160 14.72 6.03 -8.05
C ARG A 160 15.55 6.92 -8.93
N GLY A 161 15.16 7.01 -10.19
CA GLY A 161 15.78 7.85 -11.19
C GLY A 161 14.92 7.95 -12.44
N ALA A 162 15.17 8.98 -13.22
CA ALA A 162 14.63 9.11 -14.56
C ALA A 162 15.46 8.23 -15.50
N LEU A 163 14.80 7.37 -16.28
CA LEU A 163 15.43 6.62 -17.38
C LEU A 163 15.47 7.47 -18.66
N THR A 164 14.44 8.28 -18.85
CA THR A 164 14.30 9.25 -19.94
C THR A 164 13.53 10.47 -19.44
N ASP A 165 13.36 11.49 -20.27
CA ASP A 165 12.52 12.67 -19.96
C ASP A 165 11.05 12.31 -19.65
N ARG A 166 10.61 11.11 -20.01
CA ARG A 166 9.22 10.65 -19.84
C ARG A 166 9.07 9.41 -18.99
N ILE A 167 10.16 8.70 -18.72
CA ILE A 167 10.13 7.44 -17.98
C ILE A 167 10.91 7.60 -16.69
N ALA A 168 10.26 7.36 -15.56
CA ALA A 168 10.90 7.24 -14.27
C ALA A 168 10.74 5.83 -13.70
N LEU A 169 11.75 5.39 -12.95
CA LEU A 169 11.80 4.11 -12.30
C LEU A 169 11.98 4.30 -10.80
N PHE A 170 11.24 3.50 -10.02
CA PHE A 170 11.41 3.38 -8.58
C PHE A 170 11.50 1.91 -8.19
N ALA A 171 12.44 1.58 -7.32
CA ALA A 171 12.59 0.25 -6.75
C ALA A 171 12.70 0.35 -5.22
N GLU A 172 12.09 -0.59 -4.51
CA GLU A 172 12.10 -0.67 -3.05
C GLU A 172 12.28 -2.10 -2.57
N LEU A 173 13.05 -2.28 -1.50
CA LEU A 173 13.12 -3.51 -0.71
C LEU A 173 12.73 -3.17 0.72
N ALA A 174 11.81 -3.94 1.31
CA ALA A 174 11.32 -3.70 2.65
C ALA A 174 11.17 -4.99 3.46
N HIS A 175 11.36 -4.83 4.75
CA HIS A 175 10.97 -5.76 5.80
C HIS A 175 9.76 -5.16 6.52
N ASN A 176 8.69 -5.93 6.64
CA ASN A 176 7.41 -5.50 7.18
C ASN A 176 7.02 -6.42 8.33
N GLU A 177 6.58 -5.82 9.43
CA GLU A 177 6.10 -6.57 10.58
C GLU A 177 4.89 -5.87 11.18
N ARG A 178 3.88 -6.67 11.55
CA ARG A 178 2.65 -6.22 12.19
C ARG A 178 2.41 -7.03 13.45
N HIS A 179 2.01 -6.33 14.51
CA HIS A 179 1.53 -6.87 15.75
C HIS A 179 0.11 -6.41 16.00
N ALA A 180 -0.80 -7.34 16.21
CA ALA A 180 -2.21 -7.07 16.44
C ALA A 180 -2.70 -7.74 17.73
N GLN A 181 -3.92 -7.42 18.16
CA GLN A 181 -4.51 -8.03 19.35
C GLN A 181 -4.68 -9.54 19.18
N SER A 182 -5.12 -9.99 18.02
CA SER A 182 -5.17 -11.41 17.72
C SER A 182 -3.90 -11.86 16.99
N GLU A 183 -3.35 -12.99 17.44
CA GLU A 183 -2.13 -13.59 16.86
C GLU A 183 -2.24 -13.85 15.36
N VAL A 184 -3.44 -14.12 14.84
CA VAL A 184 -3.67 -14.34 13.41
C VAL A 184 -3.22 -13.12 12.57
N TRP A 185 -3.33 -11.91 13.12
CA TRP A 185 -2.97 -10.68 12.46
C TRP A 185 -1.52 -10.22 12.69
N ASN A 186 -0.72 -11.03 13.44
CA ASN A 186 0.72 -10.82 13.53
C ASN A 186 1.38 -11.34 12.26
N VAL A 187 1.74 -10.43 11.37
CA VAL A 187 2.22 -10.73 10.02
C VAL A 187 3.64 -10.26 9.87
N LEU A 188 4.50 -11.11 9.32
CA LEU A 188 5.88 -10.80 8.96
C LEU A 188 6.11 -11.15 7.50
N ASP A 189 6.59 -10.19 6.72
CA ASP A 189 6.96 -10.41 5.32
C ASP A 189 8.13 -9.55 4.86
N HIS A 190 8.72 -9.98 3.75
CA HIS A 190 9.71 -9.21 2.99
C HIS A 190 9.11 -8.89 1.62
N SER A 191 9.31 -7.67 1.15
CA SER A 191 8.82 -7.24 -0.15
C SER A 191 9.89 -6.64 -1.04
N ALA A 192 9.72 -6.84 -2.34
CA ALA A 192 10.44 -6.15 -3.40
C ALA A 192 9.40 -5.51 -4.32
N LEU A 193 9.55 -4.21 -4.57
CA LEU A 193 8.64 -3.43 -5.41
C LEU A 193 9.41 -2.78 -6.54
N LEU A 194 8.82 -2.76 -7.72
CA LEU A 194 9.27 -2.02 -8.88
C LEU A 194 8.10 -1.22 -9.43
N ASN A 195 8.30 0.07 -9.67
CA ASN A 195 7.32 0.94 -10.29
C ASN A 195 7.94 1.63 -11.51
N LEU A 196 7.18 1.73 -12.58
CA LEU A 196 7.51 2.43 -13.80
C LEU A 196 6.41 3.46 -14.07
N ASP A 197 6.82 4.71 -14.22
CA ASP A 197 5.97 5.84 -14.56
C ASP A 197 6.29 6.33 -15.97
N TYR A 198 5.25 6.55 -16.77
CA TYR A 198 5.36 7.12 -18.10
C TYR A 198 4.55 8.42 -18.19
N SER A 199 5.24 9.53 -18.38
CA SER A 199 4.61 10.85 -18.55
C SER A 199 4.00 10.97 -19.96
N VAL A 200 2.68 11.18 -20.02
CA VAL A 200 1.93 11.41 -21.27
C VAL A 200 1.83 12.91 -21.54
N GLY A 201 2.93 13.61 -21.43
CA GLY A 201 2.99 15.07 -21.58
C GLY A 201 2.16 15.79 -20.51
N GLU A 202 1.35 16.76 -20.92
CA GLU A 202 0.46 17.52 -20.03
C GLU A 202 -0.80 16.74 -19.63
N SER A 203 -1.08 15.60 -20.29
CA SER A 203 -2.31 14.84 -20.09
C SER A 203 -2.29 14.00 -18.83
N GLY A 204 -1.13 13.67 -18.28
CA GLY A 204 -1.01 12.89 -17.06
C GLY A 204 0.11 11.86 -17.07
N THR A 205 0.04 10.92 -16.14
CA THR A 205 1.05 9.86 -15.97
C THR A 205 0.38 8.49 -15.94
N LEU A 206 0.77 7.64 -16.87
CA LEU A 206 0.49 6.20 -16.82
C LEU A 206 1.53 5.55 -15.93
N TYR A 207 1.13 4.66 -15.02
CA TYR A 207 2.07 3.94 -14.18
C TYR A 207 1.74 2.47 -14.08
N MET A 208 2.78 1.67 -13.82
CA MET A 208 2.68 0.25 -13.57
C MET A 208 3.59 -0.13 -12.40
N THR A 209 3.01 -0.79 -11.40
CA THR A 209 3.73 -1.29 -10.22
C THR A 209 3.65 -2.80 -10.16
N GLY A 210 4.78 -3.44 -9.91
CA GLY A 210 4.87 -4.86 -9.56
C GLY A 210 5.49 -4.99 -8.17
N GLN A 211 4.85 -5.74 -7.27
CA GLN A 211 5.40 -6.06 -5.96
C GLN A 211 5.37 -7.56 -5.73
N TYR A 212 6.48 -8.10 -5.28
CA TYR A 212 6.59 -9.46 -4.79
C TYR A 212 6.73 -9.43 -3.26
N ARG A 213 5.93 -10.24 -2.56
CA ARG A 213 6.01 -10.41 -1.11
C ARG A 213 6.19 -11.87 -0.77
N ARG A 214 7.01 -12.15 0.25
CA ARG A 214 7.20 -13.49 0.81
C ARG A 214 7.13 -13.42 2.32
N GLY A 215 6.22 -14.19 2.89
CA GLY A 215 5.95 -14.24 4.32
C GLY A 215 4.50 -14.55 4.61
N ASP A 216 4.02 -14.05 5.72
CA ASP A 216 2.67 -14.30 6.17
C ASP A 216 1.62 -13.58 5.31
N VAL A 217 0.50 -14.24 5.10
CA VAL A 217 -0.74 -13.70 4.55
C VAL A 217 -1.90 -14.16 5.42
N VAL A 218 -2.88 -13.30 5.57
CA VAL A 218 -4.16 -13.66 6.21
C VAL A 218 -5.22 -13.75 5.13
N SER A 219 -6.07 -14.76 5.21
CA SER A 219 -7.26 -14.94 4.38
C SER A 219 -8.43 -15.34 5.26
N ASP A 220 -9.66 -15.01 4.88
CA ASP A 220 -10.86 -15.41 5.60
C ASP A 220 -11.64 -16.44 4.79
N GLY A 221 -12.27 -17.35 5.51
CA GLY A 221 -13.06 -18.43 4.90
C GLY A 221 -13.75 -19.30 5.93
N HIS A 222 -14.44 -20.31 5.45
CA HIS A 222 -15.08 -21.32 6.28
C HIS A 222 -14.07 -22.33 6.84
N ALA A 223 -14.42 -23.01 7.92
CA ALA A 223 -13.59 -24.05 8.55
C ALA A 223 -13.55 -25.31 7.68
N THR A 224 -12.79 -25.26 6.59
CA THR A 224 -12.54 -26.41 5.71
C THR A 224 -11.22 -27.10 6.09
N LEU A 225 -11.11 -28.40 5.76
CA LEU A 225 -9.86 -29.13 5.97
C LEU A 225 -8.66 -28.44 5.31
N VAL A 226 -8.86 -27.86 4.12
CA VAL A 226 -7.80 -27.17 3.38
C VAL A 226 -7.36 -25.90 4.11
N ASN A 227 -8.30 -25.03 4.50
CA ASN A 227 -7.99 -23.77 5.17
C ASN A 227 -7.28 -24.00 6.51
N VAL A 228 -7.78 -24.93 7.31
CA VAL A 228 -7.15 -25.31 8.60
C VAL A 228 -5.76 -25.91 8.39
N SER A 229 -5.57 -26.75 7.36
CA SER A 229 -4.27 -27.39 7.11
C SER A 229 -3.22 -26.45 6.53
N LEU A 230 -3.62 -25.37 5.88
CA LEU A 230 -2.72 -24.33 5.39
C LEU A 230 -2.33 -23.32 6.48
N ALA A 231 -3.14 -23.19 7.52
CA ALA A 231 -2.99 -22.16 8.54
C ALA A 231 -1.89 -22.51 9.55
N LYS A 232 -1.08 -21.53 9.91
CA LYS A 232 -0.23 -21.56 11.12
C LYS A 232 -1.06 -21.33 12.38
N VAL A 233 -2.04 -20.46 12.27
CA VAL A 233 -2.97 -20.05 13.33
C VAL A 233 -4.25 -19.58 12.68
N PHE A 234 -5.37 -19.76 13.35
CA PHE A 234 -6.67 -19.27 12.91
C PHE A 234 -7.54 -18.85 14.11
N VAL A 235 -8.48 -17.97 13.87
CA VAL A 235 -9.42 -17.45 14.87
C VAL A 235 -10.76 -17.16 14.21
N LEU A 236 -11.85 -17.22 14.98
CA LEU A 236 -13.15 -16.73 14.53
C LEU A 236 -13.05 -15.23 14.20
N ASP A 237 -13.52 -14.84 13.02
CA ASP A 237 -13.45 -13.47 12.54
C ASP A 237 -14.79 -12.77 12.69
N ASP A 238 -14.84 -11.72 13.51
CA ASP A 238 -16.02 -10.92 13.80
C ASP A 238 -16.27 -9.80 12.77
N ALA A 239 -15.39 -9.64 11.78
CA ALA A 239 -15.59 -8.65 10.72
C ALA A 239 -16.68 -9.05 9.72
N PHE A 240 -16.96 -10.36 9.61
CA PHE A 240 -17.94 -10.91 8.67
C PHE A 240 -19.19 -11.39 9.40
N PRO A 241 -20.39 -11.30 8.77
CA PRO A 241 -21.62 -11.74 9.38
C PRO A 241 -21.67 -13.25 9.49
N ASN A 242 -22.28 -13.74 10.57
CA ASN A 242 -22.42 -15.15 10.95
C ASN A 242 -21.12 -15.76 11.51
N GLU A 243 -21.23 -16.42 12.64
CA GLU A 243 -20.15 -17.07 13.41
C GLU A 243 -19.47 -18.27 12.70
N GLN A 244 -19.35 -18.23 11.37
CA GLN A 244 -18.79 -19.29 10.53
C GLN A 244 -17.54 -18.85 9.78
N TRP A 245 -17.13 -17.58 9.94
CA TRP A 245 -15.96 -17.02 9.29
C TRP A 245 -14.75 -17.08 10.21
N PHE A 246 -13.65 -17.54 9.66
CA PHE A 246 -12.39 -17.65 10.37
C PHE A 246 -11.30 -16.94 9.56
N ALA A 247 -10.46 -16.19 10.25
CA ALA A 247 -9.23 -15.70 9.70
C ALA A 247 -8.14 -16.75 9.84
N TYR A 248 -7.36 -16.97 8.79
CA TYR A 248 -6.28 -17.95 8.68
C TYR A 248 -4.99 -17.24 8.29
N ARG A 249 -3.95 -17.33 9.14
CA ARG A 249 -2.61 -16.88 8.77
C ARG A 249 -1.80 -18.07 8.23
N SER A 250 -1.24 -17.88 7.03
CA SER A 250 -0.40 -18.89 6.37
C SER A 250 0.83 -18.24 5.74
N ASP A 251 1.91 -19.01 5.53
CA ASP A 251 3.02 -18.58 4.68
C ASP A 251 2.62 -18.56 3.22
N ALA A 252 2.96 -17.49 2.51
CA ALA A 252 2.64 -17.37 1.11
C ALA A 252 3.71 -16.62 0.29
N ARG A 253 3.59 -16.79 -1.02
CA ARG A 253 4.20 -15.92 -2.04
C ARG A 253 3.10 -15.11 -2.67
N THR A 254 3.20 -13.79 -2.58
CA THR A 254 2.18 -12.88 -3.08
C THR A 254 2.77 -11.98 -4.15
N TRP A 255 2.08 -11.93 -5.29
CA TRP A 255 2.31 -10.97 -6.37
C TRP A 255 1.19 -9.93 -6.36
N ILE A 256 1.58 -8.68 -6.38
CA ILE A 256 0.67 -7.55 -6.48
C ILE A 256 1.06 -6.76 -7.73
N SER A 257 0.12 -6.58 -8.63
CA SER A 257 0.30 -5.79 -9.85
C SER A 257 -0.71 -4.66 -9.86
N THR A 258 -0.27 -3.44 -10.14
CA THR A 258 -1.13 -2.27 -10.26
C THR A 258 -0.86 -1.58 -11.59
N VAL A 259 -1.91 -1.18 -12.27
CA VAL A 259 -1.86 -0.30 -13.43
C VAL A 259 -2.80 0.86 -13.18
N GLY A 260 -2.34 2.07 -13.40
CA GLY A 260 -3.17 3.24 -13.18
C GLY A 260 -2.78 4.42 -14.03
N TYR A 261 -3.66 5.40 -14.04
CA TYR A 261 -3.49 6.65 -14.74
C TYR A 261 -3.83 7.82 -13.81
N ASN A 262 -2.87 8.71 -13.63
CA ASN A 262 -3.03 9.92 -12.86
C ASN A 262 -3.26 11.10 -13.79
N LEU A 263 -4.42 11.74 -13.66
CA LEU A 263 -4.87 12.88 -14.44
C LEU A 263 -4.72 14.17 -13.62
N PRO A 264 -3.91 15.15 -14.02
CA PRO A 264 -3.83 16.44 -13.34
C PRO A 264 -5.13 17.23 -13.54
N LEU A 265 -5.69 17.75 -12.44
CA LEU A 265 -6.86 18.64 -12.41
C LEU A 265 -6.45 20.09 -12.08
N GLY A 266 -5.38 20.55 -12.70
CA GLY A 266 -4.76 21.85 -12.43
C GLY A 266 -3.46 21.71 -11.65
N GLN A 267 -3.04 22.77 -10.94
CA GLN A 267 -1.71 22.82 -10.31
C GLN A 267 -1.63 22.08 -8.96
N GLN A 268 -2.76 21.88 -8.29
CA GLN A 268 -2.78 21.39 -6.91
C GLN A 268 -3.72 20.19 -6.71
N ALA A 269 -4.31 19.66 -7.76
CA ALA A 269 -5.20 18.51 -7.65
C ALA A 269 -4.94 17.52 -8.78
N SER A 270 -5.19 16.25 -8.51
CA SER A 270 -5.17 15.19 -9.52
C SER A 270 -6.22 14.12 -9.22
N LEU A 271 -6.63 13.42 -10.26
CA LEU A 271 -7.51 12.26 -10.20
C LEU A 271 -6.70 11.03 -10.61
N ASP A 272 -6.65 10.04 -9.74
CA ASP A 272 -6.04 8.75 -10.01
C ASP A 272 -7.11 7.69 -10.25
N ILE A 273 -6.94 6.91 -11.29
CA ILE A 273 -7.81 5.77 -11.62
C ILE A 273 -6.90 4.56 -11.78
N SER A 274 -7.17 3.50 -11.03
CA SER A 274 -6.28 2.33 -11.04
C SER A 274 -7.01 1.01 -10.88
N TRP A 275 -6.37 -0.03 -11.38
CA TRP A 275 -6.67 -1.43 -11.15
C TRP A 275 -5.48 -2.10 -10.48
N ARG A 276 -5.76 -2.86 -9.44
CA ARG A 276 -4.80 -3.64 -8.68
C ARG A 276 -5.24 -5.08 -8.63
N ARG A 277 -4.30 -5.99 -8.82
CA ARG A 277 -4.50 -7.43 -8.70
C ARG A 277 -3.55 -8.00 -7.67
N VAL A 278 -4.10 -8.74 -6.72
CA VAL A 278 -3.37 -9.50 -5.71
C VAL A 278 -3.49 -10.98 -6.05
N GLN A 279 -2.37 -11.69 -6.09
CA GLN A 279 -2.32 -13.13 -6.26
C GLN A 279 -1.43 -13.72 -5.17
N SER A 280 -2.02 -14.48 -4.26
CA SER A 280 -1.29 -15.11 -3.17
C SER A 280 -1.37 -16.62 -3.28
N THR A 281 -0.24 -17.30 -3.10
CA THR A 281 -0.14 -18.75 -3.16
C THR A 281 0.53 -19.23 -1.87
N PRO A 282 -0.20 -19.97 -1.02
CA PRO A 282 0.37 -20.60 0.18
C PRO A 282 1.54 -21.49 -0.17
N THR A 283 2.54 -21.52 0.69
CA THR A 283 3.76 -22.35 0.51
C THR A 283 3.71 -23.67 1.29
N ALA A 284 2.71 -23.84 2.15
CA ALA A 284 2.53 -25.08 2.89
C ALA A 284 2.22 -26.26 1.97
N HIS A 285 2.81 -27.43 2.27
CA HIS A 285 2.51 -28.67 1.57
C HIS A 285 1.37 -29.41 2.28
N LEU A 286 0.36 -29.78 1.50
CA LEU A 286 -0.74 -30.62 1.99
C LEU A 286 -0.44 -32.08 1.69
N ASN A 287 -0.72 -32.96 2.64
CA ASN A 287 -0.52 -34.40 2.51
C ASN A 287 -1.72 -35.12 1.88
N PHE A 288 -2.60 -34.37 1.21
CA PHE A 288 -3.79 -34.86 0.52
C PHE A 288 -4.04 -34.06 -0.76
N ASP A 289 -4.74 -34.65 -1.71
CA ASP A 289 -5.07 -33.98 -2.96
C ASP A 289 -6.16 -32.93 -2.74
N VAL A 290 -5.91 -31.72 -3.26
CA VAL A 290 -6.86 -30.60 -3.24
C VAL A 290 -7.45 -30.43 -4.62
N GLN A 291 -8.77 -30.47 -4.71
CA GLN A 291 -9.45 -30.10 -5.95
C GLN A 291 -9.38 -28.59 -6.14
N GLY A 292 -8.86 -28.16 -7.28
CA GLY A 292 -8.74 -26.74 -7.64
C GLY A 292 -7.41 -26.08 -7.25
N SER A 293 -7.39 -24.77 -7.33
CA SER A 293 -6.19 -23.95 -7.07
C SER A 293 -6.10 -23.58 -5.59
N LEU A 294 -4.91 -23.64 -5.02
CA LEU A 294 -4.62 -23.07 -3.70
C LEU A 294 -4.39 -21.54 -3.76
N ARG A 295 -4.49 -20.94 -4.93
CA ARG A 295 -4.23 -19.52 -5.12
C ARG A 295 -5.43 -18.68 -4.70
N TYR A 296 -5.16 -17.64 -3.93
CA TYR A 296 -6.08 -16.55 -3.63
C TYR A 296 -5.90 -15.45 -4.67
N VAL A 297 -6.98 -14.88 -5.17
CA VAL A 297 -6.94 -13.78 -6.15
C VAL A 297 -7.98 -12.73 -5.77
N ALA A 298 -7.54 -11.47 -5.74
CA ALA A 298 -8.43 -10.33 -5.58
C ALA A 298 -8.10 -9.25 -6.62
N ASN A 299 -9.12 -8.56 -7.12
CA ASN A 299 -8.98 -7.38 -7.98
C ASN A 299 -9.65 -6.19 -7.29
N GLN A 300 -8.93 -5.09 -7.24
CA GLN A 300 -9.41 -3.83 -6.68
C GLN A 300 -9.40 -2.76 -7.77
N TYR A 301 -10.46 -2.00 -7.86
CA TYR A 301 -10.62 -0.85 -8.74
C TYR A 301 -10.78 0.39 -7.87
N SER A 302 -10.01 1.43 -8.14
CA SER A 302 -9.97 2.62 -7.30
C SER A 302 -10.03 3.90 -8.10
N ILE A 303 -10.68 4.90 -7.54
CA ILE A 303 -10.67 6.29 -7.99
C ILE A 303 -10.32 7.16 -6.80
N VAL A 304 -9.26 7.96 -6.93
CA VAL A 304 -8.75 8.81 -5.85
C VAL A 304 -8.61 10.23 -6.33
N LEU A 305 -9.24 11.16 -5.62
CA LEU A 305 -9.01 12.59 -5.76
C LEU A 305 -7.97 13.01 -4.74
N LEU A 306 -6.87 13.57 -5.22
CA LEU A 306 -5.79 14.10 -4.42
C LEU A 306 -5.77 15.63 -4.52
N LYS A 307 -5.63 16.31 -3.39
CA LYS A 307 -5.42 17.75 -3.32
C LYS A 307 -4.23 18.08 -2.45
N ARG A 308 -3.38 18.97 -2.97
CA ARG A 308 -2.18 19.47 -2.30
C ARG A 308 -2.34 20.93 -1.90
N PHE A 309 -1.69 21.29 -0.79
CA PHE A 309 -1.70 22.65 -0.23
C PHE A 309 -0.29 23.16 0.02
#